data_32ba1a2aa2d7b701cfc12901680a8753
#
_entry.id   32ba1a2aa2d7b701cfc12901680a8753
#
_cell.length_a   1.000
_cell.length_b   1.000
_cell.length_c   1.000
_cell.angle_alpha   90.00
_cell.angle_beta   90.00
_cell.angle_gamma   90.00
#
_symmetry.space_group_name_H-M   'P 1'
#
loop_
_entity.id
_entity.type
_entity.pdbx_description
1 polymer ?
#
loop_
_entity_poly.entity_id
_entity_poly.type
_entity_poly.pdbx_seq_one_letter_code
_entity_poly.pdbx_strand_id
1 'polypeptide(L)'
;MTVRVAALVLGAGLLLAGCGSAQGAGSLVTGTSAPATPTSSVAPPPAELLAQARLEPCPASDPTVPPVADGLPDLTLPCLGAGPAVRLAGLRGTPYVVNLWASWCKPCRAELPLFAALDAATPEVALLGVDVEDDPASAVSLLVASGVHYPSVRDDSRATRLPLRWTGLPMTLFVAADGVVQHVERAPITSQAQLDGLVERYLGVTVPS
;
A
#
# COMPACT_ATOMS: atom_id res chain seq x y z
N MET A 1 -47.11 -15.08 -34.29
CA MET A 1 -48.35 -15.19 -33.49
C MET A 1 -48.43 -14.05 -32.53
N THR A 2 -49.37 -13.19 -32.80
CA THR A 2 -49.71 -11.96 -32.08
C THR A 2 -50.52 -12.23 -30.84
N VAL A 3 -50.26 -11.58 -29.70
CA VAL A 3 -51.35 -11.11 -28.83
C VAL A 3 -50.85 -9.86 -28.05
N ARG A 4 -51.52 -8.74 -28.32
CA ARG A 4 -51.54 -7.51 -27.54
C ARG A 4 -52.62 -7.62 -26.47
N VAL A 5 -52.38 -7.09 -25.26
CA VAL A 5 -53.45 -6.54 -24.41
C VAL A 5 -52.94 -5.32 -23.66
N ALA A 6 -53.58 -4.21 -23.89
CA ALA A 6 -53.45 -2.95 -23.16
C ALA A 6 -54.53 -2.90 -22.04
N ALA A 7 -54.20 -2.27 -20.92
CA ALA A 7 -55.20 -1.74 -20.01
C ALA A 7 -54.69 -0.46 -19.31
N LEU A 8 -55.34 0.63 -19.65
CA LEU A 8 -55.31 1.94 -18.95
C LEU A 8 -56.22 1.86 -17.70
N VAL A 9 -55.74 2.47 -16.60
CA VAL A 9 -56.64 3.03 -15.57
C VAL A 9 -56.11 4.38 -15.10
N LEU A 10 -56.91 5.40 -15.37
CA LEU A 10 -56.82 6.76 -14.79
C LEU A 10 -57.35 6.75 -13.35
N GLY A 11 -56.73 7.55 -12.49
CA GLY A 11 -57.23 7.91 -11.17
C GLY A 11 -56.74 9.27 -10.73
N ALA A 12 -57.65 10.25 -10.75
CA ALA A 12 -57.42 11.67 -10.42
C ALA A 12 -57.64 11.98 -8.94
N GLY A 13 -56.98 13.01 -8.43
CA GLY A 13 -57.52 13.88 -7.36
C GLY A 13 -56.76 13.81 -6.02
N LEU A 14 -56.13 14.82 -5.49
CA LEU A 14 -56.69 15.96 -4.80
C LEU A 14 -55.56 16.90 -4.28
N LEU A 15 -55.76 18.18 -4.51
CA LEU A 15 -54.95 19.31 -4.03
C LEU A 15 -55.20 19.59 -2.53
N LEU A 16 -54.17 19.85 -1.76
CA LEU A 16 -54.25 20.64 -0.53
C LEU A 16 -53.05 21.61 -0.44
N ALA A 17 -53.37 22.87 -0.55
CA ALA A 17 -52.48 24.02 -0.34
C ALA A 17 -52.26 24.23 1.16
N GLY A 18 -50.99 24.43 1.55
CA GLY A 18 -50.60 24.88 2.88
C GLY A 18 -49.50 25.95 2.75
N CYS A 19 -49.91 27.23 2.84
CA CYS A 19 -48.99 28.37 2.98
C CYS A 19 -48.39 28.40 4.38
N GLY A 20 -47.07 28.44 4.48
CA GLY A 20 -46.33 28.75 5.68
C GLY A 20 -45.08 29.54 5.35
N SER A 21 -45.17 30.88 5.44
CA SER A 21 -44.05 31.80 5.27
C SER A 21 -43.20 31.83 6.54
N ALA A 22 -41.92 31.54 6.45
CA ALA A 22 -40.91 31.97 7.44
C ALA A 22 -39.64 32.37 6.71
N GLN A 23 -39.39 33.69 6.69
CA GLN A 23 -38.15 34.29 6.26
C GLN A 23 -37.06 33.99 7.29
N GLY A 24 -36.06 33.20 6.92
CA GLY A 24 -34.82 33.01 7.66
C GLY A 24 -33.65 33.48 6.82
N ALA A 25 -32.97 34.54 7.26
CA ALA A 25 -31.79 35.12 6.62
C ALA A 25 -30.70 34.06 6.44
N GLY A 26 -30.39 33.75 5.20
CA GLY A 26 -29.31 32.84 4.84
C GLY A 26 -27.94 33.52 4.97
N SER A 27 -27.17 33.13 5.97
CA SER A 27 -25.71 33.34 5.96
C SER A 27 -25.09 32.48 4.87
N LEU A 28 -24.52 33.13 3.87
CA LEU A 28 -23.66 32.47 2.88
C LEU A 28 -22.34 32.09 3.58
N VAL A 29 -22.25 30.87 4.08
CA VAL A 29 -21.00 30.27 4.48
C VAL A 29 -20.33 29.76 3.21
N THR A 30 -19.37 30.52 2.69
CA THR A 30 -18.42 30.06 1.69
C THR A 30 -17.51 29.00 2.36
N GLY A 31 -18.00 27.75 2.42
CA GLY A 31 -17.20 26.62 2.83
C GLY A 31 -16.23 26.27 1.72
N THR A 32 -14.97 26.71 1.85
CA THR A 32 -13.85 26.16 1.09
C THR A 32 -13.69 24.69 1.54
N SER A 33 -14.24 23.76 0.75
CA SER A 33 -14.01 22.33 0.95
C SER A 33 -12.54 22.07 0.64
N ALA A 34 -11.75 21.88 1.68
CA ALA A 34 -10.44 21.26 1.54
C ALA A 34 -10.63 19.87 0.94
N PRO A 35 -9.73 19.39 0.05
CA PRO A 35 -9.80 18.05 -0.47
C PRO A 35 -9.71 17.06 0.71
N ALA A 36 -10.75 16.27 0.90
CA ALA A 36 -10.77 15.21 1.90
C ALA A 36 -9.71 14.18 1.51
N THR A 37 -8.65 14.09 2.30
CA THR A 37 -7.71 12.99 2.24
C THR A 37 -8.52 11.71 2.50
N PRO A 38 -8.43 10.66 1.64
CA PRO A 38 -9.14 9.42 1.91
C PRO A 38 -8.61 8.84 3.21
N THR A 39 -9.37 8.97 4.27
CA THR A 39 -9.08 8.33 5.55
C THR A 39 -9.34 6.84 5.37
N SER A 40 -8.28 6.03 5.35
CA SER A 40 -8.39 4.58 5.39
C SER A 40 -9.24 4.20 6.60
N SER A 41 -10.37 3.51 6.37
CA SER A 41 -11.31 3.13 7.43
C SER A 41 -10.85 1.91 8.24
N VAL A 42 -9.67 1.38 7.93
CA VAL A 42 -9.08 0.21 8.61
C VAL A 42 -8.46 0.65 9.94
N ALA A 43 -8.86 -0.01 11.03
CA ALA A 43 -8.34 0.29 12.36
C ALA A 43 -6.82 0.06 12.44
N PRO A 44 -6.08 0.90 13.16
CA PRO A 44 -4.65 0.67 13.38
C PRO A 44 -4.43 -0.60 14.21
N PRO A 45 -3.25 -1.25 14.07
CA PRO A 45 -2.91 -2.40 14.89
C PRO A 45 -2.77 -1.99 16.37
N PRO A 46 -2.99 -2.93 17.32
CA PRO A 46 -2.80 -2.67 18.74
C PRO A 46 -1.40 -2.15 19.07
N ALA A 47 -1.29 -1.15 19.96
CA ALA A 47 -0.02 -0.52 20.30
C ALA A 47 1.00 -1.50 20.91
N GLU A 48 0.53 -2.46 21.72
CA GLU A 48 1.37 -3.50 22.31
C GLU A 48 1.99 -4.41 21.26
N LEU A 49 1.24 -4.71 20.21
CA LEU A 49 1.71 -5.52 19.09
C LEU A 49 2.76 -4.78 18.26
N LEU A 50 2.55 -3.50 17.99
CA LEU A 50 3.54 -2.64 17.35
C LEU A 50 4.84 -2.54 18.16
N ALA A 51 4.73 -2.43 19.48
CA ALA A 51 5.89 -2.42 20.37
C ALA A 51 6.68 -3.73 20.34
N GLN A 52 6.00 -4.86 20.17
CA GLN A 52 6.66 -6.17 20.00
C GLN A 52 7.37 -6.30 18.65
N ALA A 53 6.77 -5.78 17.59
CA ALA A 53 7.31 -5.86 16.25
C ALA A 53 8.64 -5.08 16.08
N ARG A 54 8.84 -4.00 16.85
CA ARG A 54 10.03 -3.15 16.78
C ARG A 54 10.36 -2.74 15.35
N LEU A 55 9.32 -2.45 14.57
CA LEU A 55 9.51 -2.03 13.19
C LEU A 55 10.29 -0.71 13.16
N GLU A 56 11.24 -0.63 12.26
CA GLU A 56 11.89 0.62 11.95
C GLU A 56 10.87 1.64 11.42
N PRO A 57 11.06 2.93 11.71
CA PRO A 57 10.19 3.97 11.15
C PRO A 57 10.23 3.95 9.63
N CYS A 58 9.07 4.18 9.01
CA CYS A 58 9.03 4.33 7.56
C CYS A 58 9.93 5.48 7.11
N PRO A 59 10.67 5.30 6.00
CA PRO A 59 11.59 6.31 5.49
C PRO A 59 10.85 7.57 5.04
N ALA A 60 11.48 8.72 5.22
CA ALA A 60 11.06 9.92 4.52
C ALA A 60 11.28 9.74 3.03
N SER A 61 10.32 10.15 2.24
CA SER A 61 10.39 10.17 0.78
C SER A 61 10.33 11.60 0.27
N ASP A 62 11.10 11.92 -0.76
CA ASP A 62 11.12 13.28 -1.31
C ASP A 62 9.82 13.56 -2.10
N PRO A 63 8.99 14.52 -1.67
CA PRO A 63 7.76 14.84 -2.37
C PRO A 63 7.99 15.61 -3.68
N THR A 64 9.20 16.15 -3.89
CA THR A 64 9.51 17.08 -4.99
C THR A 64 10.16 16.40 -6.19
N VAL A 65 10.79 15.24 -6.03
CA VAL A 65 11.42 14.54 -7.15
C VAL A 65 10.36 14.03 -8.14
N PRO A 66 10.54 14.23 -9.44
CA PRO A 66 9.63 13.69 -10.42
C PRO A 66 9.72 12.15 -10.47
N PRO A 67 8.63 11.44 -10.78
CA PRO A 67 8.69 10.02 -11.08
C PRO A 67 9.64 9.77 -12.26
N VAL A 68 10.40 8.67 -12.20
CA VAL A 68 11.26 8.25 -13.31
C VAL A 68 10.55 7.20 -14.16
N ALA A 69 10.91 7.14 -15.46
CA ALA A 69 10.47 6.08 -16.32
C ALA A 69 10.95 4.73 -15.74
N ASP A 70 10.09 3.71 -15.80
CA ASP A 70 10.34 2.38 -15.25
C ASP A 70 10.67 2.37 -13.74
N GLY A 71 10.28 3.42 -13.01
CA GLY A 71 10.46 3.53 -11.56
C GLY A 71 9.25 3.06 -10.76
N LEU A 72 9.35 3.23 -9.45
CA LEU A 72 8.22 3.00 -8.56
C LEU A 72 7.07 3.98 -8.87
N PRO A 73 5.81 3.56 -8.71
CA PRO A 73 4.65 4.38 -9.03
C PRO A 73 4.54 5.60 -8.09
N ASP A 74 3.95 6.68 -8.62
CA ASP A 74 3.67 7.87 -7.84
C ASP A 74 2.45 7.67 -6.94
N LEU A 75 2.63 6.88 -5.91
CA LEU A 75 1.63 6.55 -4.91
C LEU A 75 2.19 6.86 -3.52
N THR A 76 1.34 7.39 -2.66
CA THR A 76 1.67 7.60 -1.23
C THR A 76 0.89 6.61 -0.40
N LEU A 77 1.59 5.77 0.34
CA LEU A 77 1.04 4.72 1.18
C LEU A 77 1.29 5.01 2.66
N PRO A 78 0.30 4.80 3.55
CA PRO A 78 0.48 4.99 4.98
C PRO A 78 1.44 3.95 5.56
N CYS A 79 2.24 4.36 6.55
CA CYS A 79 3.11 3.43 7.27
C CYS A 79 2.28 2.44 8.10
N LEU A 80 2.71 1.18 8.15
CA LEU A 80 2.10 0.15 9.01
C LEU A 80 2.51 0.36 10.47
N GLY A 81 3.74 0.80 10.72
CA GLY A 81 4.32 1.12 12.02
C GLY A 81 4.40 2.63 12.26
N ALA A 82 5.51 3.08 12.82
CA ALA A 82 5.81 4.49 13.05
C ALA A 82 6.42 5.14 11.80
N GLY A 83 6.27 6.46 11.67
CA GLY A 83 6.88 7.23 10.59
C GLY A 83 5.87 7.89 9.66
N PRO A 84 6.34 8.65 8.67
CA PRO A 84 5.49 9.31 7.70
C PRO A 84 4.89 8.32 6.70
N ALA A 85 3.86 8.74 5.99
CA ALA A 85 3.44 8.05 4.78
C ALA A 85 4.55 8.15 3.72
N VAL A 86 4.75 7.07 2.96
CA VAL A 86 5.83 6.95 1.98
C VAL A 86 5.29 7.15 0.58
N ARG A 87 5.79 8.16 -0.12
CA ARG A 87 5.59 8.32 -1.55
C ARG A 87 6.61 7.43 -2.27
N LEU A 88 6.16 6.34 -2.88
CA LEU A 88 7.05 5.34 -3.48
C LEU A 88 7.98 5.93 -4.53
N ALA A 89 7.47 6.82 -5.42
CA ALA A 89 8.28 7.52 -6.39
C ALA A 89 9.30 8.50 -5.78
N GLY A 90 9.22 8.79 -4.51
CA GLY A 90 10.14 9.67 -3.77
C GLY A 90 11.30 8.94 -3.09
N LEU A 91 11.37 7.60 -3.17
CA LEU A 91 12.48 6.81 -2.62
C LEU A 91 13.71 6.95 -3.53
N ARG A 92 14.77 7.55 -3.02
CA ARG A 92 16.00 7.88 -3.76
C ARG A 92 17.23 7.82 -2.86
N GLY A 93 18.39 7.75 -3.48
CA GLY A 93 19.69 7.87 -2.79
C GLY A 93 20.24 6.56 -2.24
N THR A 94 19.36 5.56 -2.01
CA THR A 94 19.72 4.22 -1.54
C THR A 94 19.03 3.18 -2.43
N PRO A 95 19.66 2.06 -2.76
CA PRO A 95 18.97 0.95 -3.42
C PRO A 95 17.91 0.35 -2.49
N TYR A 96 16.78 -0.07 -3.05
CA TYR A 96 15.70 -0.70 -2.29
C TYR A 96 15.36 -2.09 -2.81
N VAL A 97 15.06 -2.99 -1.88
CA VAL A 97 14.28 -4.19 -2.15
C VAL A 97 12.87 -3.94 -1.61
N VAL A 98 11.89 -3.88 -2.52
CA VAL A 98 10.48 -3.64 -2.18
C VAL A 98 9.72 -4.94 -2.33
N ASN A 99 9.25 -5.50 -1.21
CA ASN A 99 8.53 -6.78 -1.18
C ASN A 99 7.03 -6.55 -0.96
N LEU A 100 6.19 -6.97 -1.92
CA LEU A 100 4.73 -7.00 -1.79
C LEU A 100 4.31 -8.32 -1.16
N TRP A 101 3.60 -8.24 -0.05
CA TRP A 101 3.22 -9.39 0.76
C TRP A 101 1.86 -9.19 1.44
N ALA A 102 1.36 -10.24 2.09
CA ALA A 102 0.21 -10.20 2.99
C ALA A 102 0.26 -11.35 3.99
N SER A 103 -0.39 -11.23 5.14
CA SER A 103 -0.42 -12.28 6.17
C SER A 103 -1.14 -13.55 5.72
N TRP A 104 -2.13 -13.43 4.86
CA TRP A 104 -2.88 -14.54 4.26
C TRP A 104 -2.13 -15.22 3.10
N CYS A 105 -1.05 -14.62 2.58
CA CYS A 105 -0.27 -15.15 1.47
C CYS A 105 0.72 -16.22 1.96
N LYS A 106 0.43 -17.49 1.74
CA LYS A 106 1.27 -18.60 2.23
C LYS A 106 2.73 -18.54 1.74
N PRO A 107 3.03 -18.33 0.43
CA PRO A 107 4.43 -18.21 0.00
C PRO A 107 5.12 -16.99 0.58
N CYS A 108 4.42 -15.84 0.74
CA CYS A 108 5.00 -14.63 1.33
C CYS A 108 5.51 -14.89 2.76
N ARG A 109 4.75 -15.64 3.56
CA ARG A 109 5.12 -16.02 4.93
C ARG A 109 6.44 -16.81 5.00
N ALA A 110 6.73 -17.59 3.96
CA ALA A 110 7.97 -18.35 3.87
C ALA A 110 9.17 -17.48 3.47
N GLU A 111 8.94 -16.38 2.75
CA GLU A 111 10.01 -15.47 2.30
C GLU A 111 10.43 -14.46 3.36
N LEU A 112 9.51 -14.00 4.22
CA LEU A 112 9.78 -12.92 5.17
C LEU A 112 11.03 -13.12 6.03
N PRO A 113 11.34 -14.33 6.55
CA PRO A 113 12.59 -14.57 7.26
C PRO A 113 13.85 -14.37 6.42
N LEU A 114 13.78 -14.61 5.10
CA LEU A 114 14.90 -14.36 4.18
C LEU A 114 15.17 -12.88 4.03
N PHE A 115 14.12 -12.07 3.91
CA PHE A 115 14.24 -10.61 3.87
C PHE A 115 14.72 -10.04 5.21
N ALA A 116 14.29 -10.59 6.33
CA ALA A 116 14.79 -10.20 7.65
C ALA A 116 16.30 -10.48 7.80
N ALA A 117 16.78 -11.61 7.27
CA ALA A 117 18.19 -11.93 7.25
C ALA A 117 19.01 -11.00 6.32
N LEU A 118 18.47 -10.68 5.14
CA LEU A 118 19.09 -9.71 4.21
C LEU A 118 19.21 -8.33 4.86
N ASP A 119 18.15 -7.83 5.50
CA ASP A 119 18.12 -6.56 6.19
C ASP A 119 19.22 -6.44 7.27
N ALA A 120 19.34 -7.50 8.07
CA ALA A 120 20.37 -7.57 9.13
C ALA A 120 21.80 -7.65 8.60
N ALA A 121 21.99 -8.24 7.40
CA ALA A 121 23.33 -8.48 6.83
C ALA A 121 23.82 -7.36 5.92
N THR A 122 22.93 -6.53 5.34
CA THR A 122 23.28 -5.67 4.21
C THR A 122 22.67 -4.25 4.37
N PRO A 123 23.27 -3.40 5.21
CA PRO A 123 22.75 -2.06 5.48
C PRO A 123 22.84 -1.11 4.27
N GLU A 124 23.57 -1.49 3.22
CA GLU A 124 23.67 -0.75 1.95
C GLU A 124 22.42 -0.84 1.09
N VAL A 125 21.52 -1.79 1.37
CA VAL A 125 20.24 -1.97 0.70
C VAL A 125 19.11 -1.78 1.70
N ALA A 126 18.25 -0.81 1.45
CA ALA A 126 17.08 -0.61 2.28
C ALA A 126 15.96 -1.58 1.88
N LEU A 127 15.24 -2.11 2.85
CA LEU A 127 14.06 -2.92 2.63
C LEU A 127 12.80 -2.11 2.89
N LEU A 128 11.77 -2.35 2.09
CA LEU A 128 10.42 -1.82 2.32
C LEU A 128 9.38 -2.89 2.02
N GLY A 129 8.60 -3.27 3.02
CA GLY A 129 7.43 -4.11 2.82
C GLY A 129 6.24 -3.29 2.30
N VAL A 130 5.44 -3.88 1.42
CA VAL A 130 4.13 -3.36 1.03
C VAL A 130 3.11 -4.42 1.40
N ASP A 131 2.42 -4.19 2.50
CA ASP A 131 1.33 -5.03 3.01
C ASP A 131 0.06 -4.76 2.20
N VAL A 132 -0.44 -5.78 1.50
CA VAL A 132 -1.50 -5.61 0.51
C VAL A 132 -2.80 -6.23 1.01
N GLU A 133 -3.84 -5.36 1.16
CA GLU A 133 -5.20 -5.80 1.46
C GLU A 133 -5.26 -6.80 2.64
N ASP A 134 -4.72 -6.39 3.76
CA ASP A 134 -4.58 -7.22 4.94
C ASP A 134 -5.26 -6.60 6.17
N ASP A 135 -5.45 -7.42 7.18
CA ASP A 135 -5.79 -6.94 8.53
C ASP A 135 -4.50 -6.47 9.23
N PRO A 136 -4.41 -5.20 9.68
CA PRO A 136 -3.17 -4.68 10.23
C PRO A 136 -2.64 -5.41 11.46
N ALA A 137 -3.51 -6.01 12.29
CA ALA A 137 -3.07 -6.79 13.44
C ALA A 137 -2.48 -8.13 13.00
N SER A 138 -3.09 -8.78 12.00
CA SER A 138 -2.59 -10.00 11.38
C SER A 138 -1.24 -9.77 10.69
N ALA A 139 -1.13 -8.66 9.95
CA ALA A 139 0.10 -8.25 9.29
C ALA A 139 1.25 -8.08 10.31
N VAL A 140 1.06 -7.25 11.36
CA VAL A 140 2.09 -7.04 12.38
C VAL A 140 2.41 -8.32 13.14
N SER A 141 1.42 -9.17 13.45
CA SER A 141 1.66 -10.46 14.10
C SER A 141 2.58 -11.36 13.26
N LEU A 142 2.40 -11.36 11.95
CA LEU A 142 3.26 -12.10 11.05
C LEU A 142 4.69 -11.56 11.02
N LEU A 143 4.86 -10.22 10.98
CA LEU A 143 6.18 -9.59 11.02
C LEU A 143 6.93 -9.96 12.30
N VAL A 144 6.26 -9.93 13.46
CA VAL A 144 6.82 -10.40 14.74
C VAL A 144 7.26 -11.86 14.65
N ALA A 145 6.39 -12.73 14.16
CA ALA A 145 6.68 -14.17 14.04
C ALA A 145 7.81 -14.48 13.06
N SER A 146 8.04 -13.60 12.08
CA SER A 146 9.07 -13.75 11.04
C SER A 146 10.39 -13.05 11.37
N GLY A 147 10.48 -12.34 12.50
CA GLY A 147 11.66 -11.56 12.90
C GLY A 147 11.94 -10.36 12.00
N VAL A 148 10.92 -9.82 11.34
CA VAL A 148 11.03 -8.67 10.44
C VAL A 148 11.00 -7.39 11.25
N HIS A 149 11.99 -6.52 11.03
CA HIS A 149 12.10 -5.20 11.62
C HIS A 149 12.11 -4.06 10.61
N TYR A 150 12.41 -4.33 9.34
CA TYR A 150 12.37 -3.31 8.28
C TYR A 150 10.95 -2.70 8.12
N PRO A 151 10.87 -1.43 7.68
CA PRO A 151 9.61 -0.72 7.59
C PRO A 151 8.65 -1.34 6.57
N SER A 152 7.36 -1.24 6.85
CA SER A 152 6.32 -1.65 5.92
C SER A 152 5.25 -0.56 5.80
N VAL A 153 4.72 -0.40 4.58
CA VAL A 153 3.58 0.46 4.27
C VAL A 153 2.35 -0.39 3.94
N ARG A 154 1.16 0.21 4.03
CA ARG A 154 -0.11 -0.47 3.76
C ARG A 154 -0.69 -0.04 2.43
N ASP A 155 -1.12 -1.01 1.64
CA ASP A 155 -1.89 -0.83 0.41
C ASP A 155 -3.27 -1.48 0.54
N ASP A 156 -4.12 -0.90 1.38
CA ASP A 156 -5.45 -1.41 1.72
C ASP A 156 -6.38 -1.51 0.49
N SER A 157 -6.13 -0.71 -0.53
CA SER A 157 -6.97 -0.56 -1.71
C SER A 157 -6.40 -1.23 -2.97
N ARG A 158 -5.28 -1.91 -2.88
CA ARG A 158 -4.52 -2.44 -4.03
C ARG A 158 -4.13 -1.37 -5.03
N ALA A 159 -3.82 -0.15 -4.57
CA ALA A 159 -3.44 0.95 -5.44
C ALA A 159 -2.19 0.62 -6.27
N THR A 160 -1.29 -0.21 -5.75
CA THR A 160 -0.10 -0.69 -6.45
C THR A 160 -0.40 -1.65 -7.59
N ARG A 161 -1.60 -2.26 -7.64
CA ARG A 161 -1.90 -3.37 -8.55
C ARG A 161 -1.75 -3.00 -10.03
N LEU A 162 -2.39 -1.92 -10.46
CA LEU A 162 -2.37 -1.52 -11.85
C LEU A 162 -0.99 -0.99 -12.29
N PRO A 163 -0.35 -0.05 -11.56
CA PRO A 163 0.93 0.49 -12.00
C PRO A 163 2.07 -0.53 -11.95
N LEU A 164 2.09 -1.46 -10.99
CA LEU A 164 3.09 -2.52 -10.91
C LEU A 164 2.69 -3.80 -11.69
N ARG A 165 1.47 -3.85 -12.23
CA ARG A 165 0.93 -4.97 -13.03
C ARG A 165 1.05 -6.32 -12.32
N TRP A 166 0.82 -6.34 -11.00
CA TRP A 166 0.84 -7.61 -10.29
C TRP A 166 -0.52 -8.32 -10.35
N THR A 167 -0.47 -9.64 -10.47
CA THR A 167 -1.65 -10.51 -10.56
C THR A 167 -1.81 -11.40 -9.33
N GLY A 168 -0.79 -11.49 -8.50
CA GLY A 168 -0.74 -12.28 -7.27
C GLY A 168 0.48 -11.91 -6.44
N LEU A 169 0.54 -12.45 -5.22
CA LEU A 169 1.65 -12.30 -4.29
C LEU A 169 2.40 -13.64 -4.15
N PRO A 170 3.68 -13.60 -3.83
CA PRO A 170 4.52 -12.44 -3.58
C PRO A 170 4.96 -11.74 -4.87
N MET A 171 5.52 -10.54 -4.72
CA MET A 171 6.23 -9.84 -5.77
C MET A 171 7.35 -9.01 -5.14
N THR A 172 8.55 -9.08 -5.67
CA THR A 172 9.71 -8.35 -5.17
C THR A 172 10.31 -7.49 -6.26
N LEU A 173 10.51 -6.20 -5.96
CA LEU A 173 11.14 -5.25 -6.88
C LEU A 173 12.53 -4.89 -6.35
N PHE A 174 13.51 -4.88 -7.24
CA PHE A 174 14.87 -4.44 -6.99
C PHE A 174 15.04 -3.06 -7.63
N VAL A 175 15.21 -2.04 -6.81
CA VAL A 175 15.15 -0.62 -7.20
C VAL A 175 16.51 0.00 -6.95
N ALA A 176 17.10 0.58 -7.98
CA ALA A 176 18.38 1.29 -7.87
C ALA A 176 18.24 2.62 -7.10
N ALA A 177 19.34 3.19 -6.65
CA ALA A 177 19.36 4.42 -5.88
C ALA A 177 18.77 5.64 -6.62
N ASP A 178 18.73 5.62 -7.94
CA ASP A 178 18.07 6.63 -8.79
C ASP A 178 16.55 6.43 -8.88
N GLY A 179 16.03 5.32 -8.32
CA GLY A 179 14.61 4.97 -8.27
C GLY A 179 14.11 4.16 -9.46
N VAL A 180 15.00 3.75 -10.37
CA VAL A 180 14.64 2.86 -11.49
C VAL A 180 14.52 1.43 -10.99
N VAL A 181 13.44 0.74 -11.36
CA VAL A 181 13.24 -0.69 -11.07
C VAL A 181 14.11 -1.52 -12.02
N GLN A 182 15.16 -2.11 -11.49
CA GLN A 182 16.10 -2.94 -12.25
C GLN A 182 15.56 -4.34 -12.55
N HIS A 183 14.75 -4.87 -11.65
CA HIS A 183 14.15 -6.20 -11.79
C HIS A 183 12.87 -6.32 -10.98
N VAL A 184 11.99 -7.20 -11.45
CA VAL A 184 10.76 -7.60 -10.77
C VAL A 184 10.70 -9.11 -10.73
N GLU A 185 10.87 -9.68 -9.53
CA GLU A 185 10.67 -11.10 -9.29
C GLU A 185 9.19 -11.35 -8.95
N ARG A 186 8.56 -12.26 -9.69
CA ARG A 186 7.14 -12.62 -9.52
C ARG A 186 6.93 -14.04 -9.00
N ALA A 187 8.02 -14.81 -8.95
CA ALA A 187 8.01 -16.13 -8.33
C ALA A 187 8.42 -16.02 -6.86
N PRO A 188 7.96 -16.93 -6.00
CA PRO A 188 8.45 -16.99 -4.62
C PRO A 188 9.97 -17.20 -4.56
N ILE A 189 10.65 -16.39 -3.74
CA ILE A 189 12.06 -16.56 -3.41
C ILE A 189 12.16 -17.63 -2.32
N THR A 190 12.89 -18.72 -2.58
CA THR A 190 12.84 -19.91 -1.74
C THR A 190 14.11 -20.18 -0.94
N SER A 191 15.16 -19.37 -1.14
CA SER A 191 16.41 -19.51 -0.38
C SER A 191 17.14 -18.18 -0.24
N GLN A 192 17.96 -18.06 0.80
CA GLN A 192 18.82 -16.90 1.02
C GLN A 192 19.77 -16.69 -0.18
N ALA A 193 20.43 -17.73 -0.64
CA ALA A 193 21.36 -17.65 -1.78
C ALA A 193 20.69 -17.13 -3.07
N GLN A 194 19.39 -17.44 -3.28
CA GLN A 194 18.63 -16.87 -4.38
C GLN A 194 18.41 -15.36 -4.20
N LEU A 195 17.99 -14.94 -3.01
CA LEU A 195 17.75 -13.52 -2.69
C LEU A 195 19.06 -12.71 -2.81
N ASP A 196 20.13 -13.20 -2.21
CA ASP A 196 21.44 -12.56 -2.25
C ASP A 196 21.97 -12.40 -3.68
N GLY A 197 21.85 -13.47 -4.47
CA GLY A 197 22.24 -13.41 -5.89
C GLY A 197 21.39 -12.45 -6.74
N LEU A 198 20.12 -12.22 -6.39
CA LEU A 198 19.29 -11.19 -7.03
C LEU A 198 19.74 -9.79 -6.64
N VAL A 199 20.05 -9.56 -5.34
CA VAL A 199 20.60 -8.29 -4.84
C VAL A 199 21.92 -7.95 -5.54
N GLU A 200 22.85 -8.89 -5.57
CA GLU A 200 24.16 -8.70 -6.24
C GLU A 200 23.99 -8.38 -7.73
N ARG A 201 23.14 -9.15 -8.41
CA ARG A 201 22.93 -9.01 -9.85
C ARG A 201 22.28 -7.69 -10.24
N TYR A 202 21.26 -7.26 -9.52
CA TYR A 202 20.43 -6.13 -9.95
C TYR A 202 20.71 -4.83 -9.21
N LEU A 203 21.28 -4.89 -8.01
CA LEU A 203 21.64 -3.70 -7.25
C LEU A 203 23.15 -3.48 -7.14
N GLY A 204 23.96 -4.48 -7.53
CA GLY A 204 25.43 -4.38 -7.49
C GLY A 204 26.01 -4.36 -6.08
N VAL A 205 25.23 -4.81 -5.08
CA VAL A 205 25.63 -4.84 -3.67
C VAL A 205 25.98 -6.26 -3.28
N THR A 206 27.20 -6.47 -2.77
CA THR A 206 27.63 -7.79 -2.27
C THR A 206 27.02 -8.06 -0.91
N VAL A 207 26.32 -9.19 -0.78
CA VAL A 207 25.75 -9.64 0.49
C VAL A 207 26.77 -10.47 1.24
N PRO A 208 27.17 -10.09 2.48
CA PRO A 208 28.10 -10.88 3.29
C PRO A 208 27.54 -12.26 3.60
N SER A 209 28.38 -13.30 3.44
CA SER A 209 28.05 -14.71 3.71
C SER A 209 28.18 -15.06 5.20
#